data_c4d45d89306746a1eb18ec6f0e1665f0
#
_entry.id   c4d45d89306746a1eb18ec6f0e1665f0
#
_cell.length_a   1.000
_cell.length_b   1.000
_cell.length_c   1.000
_cell.angle_alpha   90.00
_cell.angle_beta   90.00
_cell.angle_gamma   90.00
#
_symmetry.space_group_name_H-M   'P 1'
#
loop_
_entity.id
_entity.type
_entity.pdbx_description
1 polymer ?
#
loop_
_entity_poly.entity_id
_entity_poly.type
_entity_poly.pdbx_seq_one_letter_code
_entity_poly.pdbx_strand_id
1 'polypeptide(L)'
;MGLGLLAAAIGVIAFVRYRERETTSLQRDVTLARELRDLAGGDDVRLAAVDEFELAIYQRLFYASVVAPRIRSAAWALLGAALALSAALATGSADGILGTVIHVVTIVLGVVFGVATLFFAGLAVFHSASTPRVSFAESYAGDGD
;
A
#
# COMPACT_ATOMS: atom_id res chain seq x y z
N MET A 1 26.40 0.67 -11.70
CA MET A 1 25.54 0.45 -10.50
C MET A 1 24.62 1.65 -10.16
N GLY A 2 25.00 2.90 -10.36
CA GLY A 2 24.17 4.08 -10.03
C GLY A 2 22.82 4.17 -10.74
N LEU A 3 22.75 3.76 -11.99
CA LEU A 3 21.50 3.79 -12.78
C LEU A 3 20.40 2.88 -12.23
N GLY A 4 20.74 1.70 -11.69
CA GLY A 4 19.79 0.79 -11.09
C GLY A 4 19.18 1.32 -9.79
N LEU A 5 19.97 2.00 -8.95
CA LEU A 5 19.53 2.67 -7.73
C LEU A 5 18.61 3.86 -8.03
N LEU A 6 18.96 4.65 -9.04
CA LEU A 6 18.15 5.78 -9.49
C LEU A 6 16.80 5.30 -10.00
N ALA A 7 16.78 4.23 -10.81
CA ALA A 7 15.55 3.61 -11.31
C ALA A 7 14.68 3.06 -10.16
N ALA A 8 15.29 2.39 -9.17
CA ALA A 8 14.58 1.90 -7.99
C ALA A 8 13.98 3.04 -7.15
N ALA A 9 14.74 4.11 -6.92
CA ALA A 9 14.26 5.29 -6.19
C ALA A 9 13.09 5.97 -6.91
N ILE A 10 13.21 6.18 -8.23
CA ILE A 10 12.13 6.74 -9.05
C ILE A 10 10.90 5.84 -9.01
N GLY A 11 11.07 4.52 -9.11
CA GLY A 11 9.99 3.54 -9.04
C GLY A 11 9.23 3.62 -7.71
N VAL A 12 9.94 3.69 -6.57
CA VAL A 12 9.32 3.80 -5.24
C VAL A 12 8.59 5.13 -5.09
N ILE A 13 9.20 6.25 -5.52
CA ILE A 13 8.58 7.58 -5.44
C ILE A 13 7.32 7.64 -6.33
N ALA A 14 7.40 7.12 -7.55
CA ALA A 14 6.27 7.06 -8.48
C ALA A 14 5.13 6.21 -7.90
N PHE A 15 5.45 5.06 -7.30
CA PHE A 15 4.47 4.18 -6.65
C PHE A 15 3.78 4.87 -5.45
N VAL A 16 4.55 5.54 -4.59
CA VAL A 16 3.99 6.27 -3.44
C VAL A 16 3.07 7.40 -3.92
N ARG A 17 3.50 8.19 -4.92
CA ARG A 17 2.68 9.26 -5.50
C ARG A 17 1.42 8.75 -6.21
N TYR A 18 1.52 7.63 -6.91
CA TYR A 18 0.35 7.00 -7.51
C TYR A 18 -0.70 6.64 -6.47
N ARG A 19 -0.28 6.07 -5.35
CA ARG A 19 -1.15 5.72 -4.21
C ARG A 19 -1.76 6.94 -3.51
N GLU A 20 -1.04 8.03 -3.41
CA GLU A 20 -1.58 9.29 -2.84
C GLU A 20 -2.70 9.87 -3.71
N ARG A 21 -2.59 9.74 -5.03
CA ARG A 21 -3.67 10.16 -5.96
C ARG A 21 -4.91 9.30 -5.83
N GLU A 22 -4.76 8.01 -5.58
CA GLU A 22 -5.87 7.08 -5.38
C GLU A 22 -6.72 7.45 -4.16
N THR A 23 -6.10 7.86 -3.05
CA THR A 23 -6.81 8.35 -1.85
C THR A 23 -7.60 9.63 -2.11
N THR A 24 -7.10 10.52 -2.95
CA THR A 24 -7.81 11.75 -3.31
C THR A 24 -9.03 11.48 -4.20
N SER A 25 -8.95 10.47 -5.08
CA SER A 25 -10.11 10.07 -5.89
C SER A 25 -11.23 9.47 -5.03
N LEU A 26 -10.89 8.67 -4.03
CA LEU A 26 -11.87 8.08 -3.10
C LEU A 26 -12.66 9.15 -2.33
N GLN A 27 -12.04 10.27 -1.95
CA GLN A 27 -12.75 11.37 -1.30
C GLN A 27 -13.78 12.03 -2.23
N ARG A 28 -13.47 12.15 -3.53
CA ARG A 28 -14.42 12.64 -4.54
C ARG A 28 -15.57 11.66 -4.74
N ASP A 29 -15.28 10.37 -4.76
CA ASP A 29 -16.29 9.32 -4.92
C ASP A 29 -17.29 9.31 -3.77
N VAL A 30 -16.86 9.58 -2.53
CA VAL A 30 -17.74 9.75 -1.35
C VAL A 30 -18.66 10.96 -1.51
N THR A 31 -18.13 12.07 -2.02
CA THR A 31 -18.94 13.28 -2.27
C THR A 31 -19.98 13.02 -3.36
N LEU A 32 -19.56 12.37 -4.44
CA LEU A 32 -20.45 11.97 -5.53
C LEU A 32 -21.57 11.01 -5.07
N ALA A 33 -21.25 10.05 -4.20
CA ALA A 33 -22.24 9.13 -3.64
C ALA A 33 -23.33 9.87 -2.87
N ARG A 34 -22.97 10.89 -2.08
CA ARG A 34 -23.93 11.75 -1.36
C ARG A 34 -24.82 12.55 -2.30
N GLU A 35 -24.23 13.14 -3.34
CA GLU A 35 -25.00 13.88 -4.35
C GLU A 35 -25.97 12.97 -5.12
N LEU A 36 -25.54 11.75 -5.46
CA LEU A 36 -26.39 10.75 -6.11
C LEU A 36 -27.55 10.32 -5.20
N ARG A 37 -27.32 10.20 -3.89
CA ARG A 37 -28.36 9.86 -2.92
C ARG A 37 -29.43 10.95 -2.85
N ASP A 38 -29.02 12.22 -2.85
CA ASP A 38 -29.94 13.36 -2.86
C ASP A 38 -30.76 13.42 -4.16
N LEU A 39 -30.15 13.05 -5.29
CA LEU A 39 -30.81 13.00 -6.59
C LEU A 39 -31.74 11.80 -6.76
N ALA A 40 -31.54 10.72 -6.01
CA ALA A 40 -32.37 9.53 -6.07
C ALA A 40 -33.82 9.76 -5.59
N GLY A 41 -34.03 10.78 -4.70
CA GLY A 41 -35.32 11.39 -4.43
C GLY A 41 -36.43 10.44 -3.94
N GLY A 42 -36.09 9.27 -3.36
CA GLY A 42 -37.08 8.28 -2.87
C GLY A 42 -37.47 7.22 -3.89
N ASP A 43 -36.80 7.13 -5.02
CA ASP A 43 -36.95 6.01 -5.96
C ASP A 43 -36.14 4.81 -5.44
N ASP A 44 -36.84 3.73 -5.04
CA ASP A 44 -36.24 2.55 -4.41
C ASP A 44 -35.17 1.87 -5.29
N VAL A 45 -35.34 1.88 -6.62
CA VAL A 45 -34.38 1.27 -7.55
C VAL A 45 -33.09 2.10 -7.61
N ARG A 46 -33.24 3.43 -7.61
CA ARG A 46 -32.08 4.34 -7.60
C ARG A 46 -31.36 4.31 -6.26
N LEU A 47 -32.09 4.25 -5.16
CA LEU A 47 -31.52 4.12 -3.82
C LEU A 47 -30.73 2.83 -3.67
N ALA A 48 -31.21 1.69 -4.15
CA ALA A 48 -30.50 0.43 -4.12
C ALA A 48 -29.19 0.50 -4.92
N ALA A 49 -29.18 1.15 -6.08
CA ALA A 49 -27.96 1.35 -6.86
C ALA A 49 -26.94 2.27 -6.15
N VAL A 50 -27.40 3.31 -5.47
CA VAL A 50 -26.55 4.20 -4.68
C VAL A 50 -25.98 3.47 -3.47
N ASP A 51 -26.75 2.66 -2.78
CA ASP A 51 -26.30 1.87 -1.63
C ASP A 51 -25.19 0.87 -2.03
N GLU A 52 -25.33 0.20 -3.18
CA GLU A 52 -24.29 -0.68 -3.73
C GLU A 52 -23.01 0.10 -4.05
N PHE A 53 -23.14 1.29 -4.64
CA PHE A 53 -22.02 2.15 -4.95
C PHE A 53 -21.30 2.65 -3.69
N GLU A 54 -22.05 3.14 -2.68
CA GLU A 54 -21.48 3.56 -1.39
C GLU A 54 -20.71 2.42 -0.73
N LEU A 55 -21.25 1.22 -0.75
CA LEU A 55 -20.60 0.05 -0.18
C LEU A 55 -19.28 -0.27 -0.86
N ALA A 56 -19.22 -0.23 -2.18
CA ALA A 56 -17.98 -0.42 -2.93
C ALA A 56 -16.92 0.64 -2.55
N ILE A 57 -17.34 1.88 -2.33
CA ILE A 57 -16.46 2.97 -1.86
C ILE A 57 -15.95 2.69 -0.44
N TYR A 58 -16.83 2.28 0.49
CA TYR A 58 -16.42 1.96 1.87
C TYR A 58 -15.45 0.79 1.93
N GLN A 59 -15.63 -0.25 1.13
CA GLN A 59 -14.67 -1.35 1.03
C GLN A 59 -13.29 -0.87 0.54
N ARG A 60 -13.25 -0.02 -0.48
CA ARG A 60 -12.01 0.57 -0.99
C ARG A 60 -11.33 1.48 0.03
N LEU A 61 -12.12 2.31 0.74
CA LEU A 61 -11.61 3.17 1.81
C LEU A 61 -11.03 2.36 2.96
N PHE A 62 -11.70 1.31 3.38
CA PHE A 62 -11.22 0.42 4.44
C PHE A 62 -9.90 -0.25 4.01
N TYR A 63 -9.85 -0.79 2.79
CA TYR A 63 -8.64 -1.37 2.25
C TYR A 63 -7.50 -0.35 2.15
N ALA A 64 -7.77 0.85 1.67
CA ALA A 64 -6.80 1.94 1.59
C ALA A 64 -6.29 2.38 2.97
N SER A 65 -7.15 2.43 3.98
CA SER A 65 -6.77 2.86 5.34
C SER A 65 -5.93 1.83 6.10
N VAL A 66 -6.18 0.54 5.86
CA VAL A 66 -5.51 -0.55 6.59
C VAL A 66 -4.26 -1.07 5.86
N VAL A 67 -4.33 -1.25 4.55
CA VAL A 67 -3.27 -1.89 3.77
C VAL A 67 -2.27 -0.89 3.21
N ALA A 68 -2.73 0.28 2.74
CA ALA A 68 -1.88 1.27 2.09
C ALA A 68 -0.72 1.79 2.97
N PRO A 69 -0.89 2.10 4.27
CA PRO A 69 0.23 2.52 5.13
C PRO A 69 1.32 1.46 5.24
N ARG A 70 0.95 0.17 5.30
CA ARG A 70 1.89 -0.95 5.44
C ARG A 70 2.68 -1.19 4.15
N ILE A 71 2.00 -1.10 3.00
CA ILE A 71 2.69 -1.17 1.69
C ILE A 71 3.67 -0.01 1.53
N ARG A 72 3.29 1.20 1.97
CA ARG A 72 4.17 2.36 1.94
C ARG A 72 5.41 2.13 2.81
N SER A 73 5.24 1.62 4.03
CA SER A 73 6.35 1.29 4.93
C SER A 73 7.25 0.20 4.35
N ALA A 74 6.68 -0.83 3.73
CA ALA A 74 7.44 -1.88 3.03
C ALA A 74 8.25 -1.31 1.86
N ALA A 75 7.68 -0.41 1.06
CA ALA A 75 8.37 0.22 -0.06
C ALA A 75 9.55 1.09 0.39
N TRP A 76 9.41 1.87 1.47
CA TRP A 76 10.50 2.65 2.05
C TRP A 76 11.58 1.77 2.67
N ALA A 77 11.21 0.70 3.36
CA ALA A 77 12.16 -0.26 3.89
C ALA A 77 12.94 -0.99 2.77
N LEU A 78 12.27 -1.35 1.68
CA LEU A 78 12.93 -1.95 0.51
C LEU A 78 13.94 -1.00 -0.12
N LEU A 79 13.61 0.29 -0.25
CA LEU A 79 14.55 1.29 -0.74
C LEU A 79 15.76 1.42 0.19
N GLY A 80 15.54 1.45 1.52
CA GLY A 80 16.61 1.45 2.51
C GLY A 80 17.53 0.23 2.39
N ALA A 81 16.95 -0.97 2.20
CA ALA A 81 17.70 -2.20 1.99
C ALA A 81 18.56 -2.14 0.70
N ALA A 82 17.99 -1.65 -0.40
CA ALA A 82 18.70 -1.50 -1.67
C ALA A 82 19.89 -0.50 -1.55
N LEU A 83 19.67 0.62 -0.87
CA LEU A 83 20.74 1.61 -0.61
C LEU A 83 21.84 1.03 0.28
N ALA A 84 21.48 0.34 1.37
CA ALA A 84 22.44 -0.28 2.27
C ALA A 84 23.25 -1.38 1.57
N LEU A 85 22.61 -2.23 0.77
CA LEU A 85 23.29 -3.26 0.00
C LEU A 85 24.28 -2.65 -1.02
N SER A 86 23.88 -1.59 -1.70
CA SER A 86 24.75 -0.90 -2.67
C SER A 86 25.95 -0.24 -1.99
N ALA A 87 25.76 0.34 -0.81
CA ALA A 87 26.83 0.90 0.00
C ALA A 87 27.78 -0.20 0.51
N ALA A 88 27.24 -1.35 0.95
CA ALA A 88 28.06 -2.50 1.35
C ALA A 88 28.93 -3.03 0.21
N LEU A 89 28.36 -3.15 -1.00
CA LEU A 89 29.11 -3.57 -2.19
C LEU A 89 30.19 -2.55 -2.58
N ALA A 90 29.93 -1.25 -2.43
CA ALA A 90 30.90 -0.19 -2.74
C ALA A 90 32.03 -0.14 -1.72
N THR A 91 31.77 -0.46 -0.47
CA THR A 91 32.76 -0.39 0.62
C THR A 91 33.50 -1.71 0.86
N GLY A 92 33.07 -2.80 0.22
CA GLY A 92 33.65 -4.15 0.39
C GLY A 92 35.14 -4.25 -0.01
N SER A 93 35.63 -3.33 -0.85
CA SER A 93 37.02 -3.26 -1.28
C SER A 93 37.79 -2.10 -0.63
N ALA A 94 37.19 -1.39 0.32
CA ALA A 94 37.84 -0.27 0.99
C ALA A 94 38.78 -0.76 2.10
N ASP A 95 40.05 -0.45 1.95
CA ASP A 95 41.09 -0.82 2.94
C ASP A 95 41.04 0.11 4.16
N GLY A 96 41.43 -0.47 5.32
CA GLY A 96 41.60 0.28 6.57
C GLY A 96 40.37 0.13 7.52
N ILE A 97 40.62 0.54 8.77
CA ILE A 97 39.62 0.39 9.86
C ILE A 97 38.32 1.11 9.54
N LEU A 98 38.36 2.29 8.98
CA LEU A 98 37.18 3.07 8.64
C LEU A 98 36.34 2.37 7.54
N GLY A 99 36.99 1.83 6.51
CA GLY A 99 36.32 1.06 5.46
C GLY A 99 35.58 -0.16 6.01
N THR A 100 36.27 -0.91 6.88
CA THR A 100 35.70 -2.09 7.54
C THR A 100 34.49 -1.72 8.42
N VAL A 101 34.58 -0.65 9.22
CA VAL A 101 33.48 -0.20 10.06
C VAL A 101 32.26 0.19 9.22
N ILE A 102 32.44 0.99 8.16
CA ILE A 102 31.37 1.39 7.26
C ILE A 102 30.74 0.16 6.59
N HIS A 103 31.56 -0.78 6.14
CA HIS A 103 31.08 -2.02 5.51
C HIS A 103 30.20 -2.84 6.44
N VAL A 104 30.64 -3.07 7.68
CA VAL A 104 29.84 -3.81 8.70
C VAL A 104 28.53 -3.08 9.01
N VAL A 105 28.57 -1.76 9.21
CA VAL A 105 27.37 -0.97 9.50
C VAL A 105 26.38 -1.05 8.36
N THR A 106 26.82 -0.95 7.10
CA THR A 106 25.92 -1.03 5.94
C THR A 106 25.32 -2.41 5.77
N ILE A 107 26.05 -3.48 6.08
CA ILE A 107 25.49 -4.85 6.09
C ILE A 107 24.40 -4.96 7.17
N VAL A 108 24.66 -4.52 8.40
CA VAL A 108 23.69 -4.56 9.49
C VAL A 108 22.43 -3.77 9.12
N LEU A 109 22.58 -2.57 8.58
CA LEU A 109 21.43 -1.78 8.10
C LEU A 109 20.66 -2.50 6.99
N GLY A 110 21.36 -3.13 6.04
CA GLY A 110 20.75 -3.92 4.98
C GLY A 110 19.90 -5.06 5.52
N VAL A 111 20.39 -5.79 6.53
CA VAL A 111 19.63 -6.87 7.19
C VAL A 111 18.41 -6.31 7.92
N VAL A 112 18.55 -5.22 8.69
CA VAL A 112 17.44 -4.60 9.42
C VAL A 112 16.34 -4.14 8.46
N PHE A 113 16.68 -3.44 7.41
CA PHE A 113 15.72 -2.99 6.40
C PHE A 113 15.11 -4.15 5.61
N GLY A 114 15.88 -5.20 5.33
CA GLY A 114 15.40 -6.42 4.70
C GLY A 114 14.33 -7.12 5.56
N VAL A 115 14.61 -7.31 6.84
CA VAL A 115 13.64 -7.89 7.80
C VAL A 115 12.40 -6.99 7.92
N ALA A 116 12.56 -5.67 8.03
CA ALA A 116 11.45 -4.73 8.08
C ALA A 116 10.57 -4.82 6.81
N THR A 117 11.19 -4.95 5.63
CA THR A 117 10.46 -5.13 4.37
C THR A 117 9.59 -6.38 4.39
N LEU A 118 10.17 -7.52 4.80
CA LEU A 118 9.43 -8.79 4.89
C LEU A 118 8.31 -8.72 5.93
N PHE A 119 8.55 -8.08 7.06
CA PHE A 119 7.55 -7.89 8.11
C PHE A 119 6.36 -7.06 7.62
N PHE A 120 6.60 -5.88 7.05
CA PHE A 120 5.52 -5.03 6.56
C PHE A 120 4.80 -5.63 5.35
N ALA A 121 5.51 -6.32 4.46
CA ALA A 121 4.91 -7.04 3.36
C ALA A 121 4.02 -8.20 3.85
N GLY A 122 4.50 -8.97 4.82
CA GLY A 122 3.74 -10.05 5.46
C GLY A 122 2.47 -9.54 6.13
N LEU A 123 2.57 -8.43 6.88
CA LEU A 123 1.39 -7.77 7.48
C LEU A 123 0.40 -7.28 6.41
N ALA A 124 0.86 -6.74 5.31
CA ALA A 124 0.00 -6.29 4.22
C ALA A 124 -0.76 -7.46 3.59
N VAL A 125 -0.08 -8.59 3.32
CA VAL A 125 -0.69 -9.81 2.80
C VAL A 125 -1.67 -10.41 3.80
N PHE A 126 -1.29 -10.52 5.07
CA PHE A 126 -2.16 -11.05 6.13
C PHE A 126 -3.46 -10.26 6.24
N HIS A 127 -3.40 -8.92 6.27
CA HIS A 127 -4.59 -8.09 6.34
C HIS A 127 -5.42 -8.14 5.06
N SER A 128 -4.81 -8.29 3.89
CA SER A 128 -5.55 -8.45 2.65
C SER A 128 -6.28 -9.80 2.56
N ALA A 129 -5.71 -10.84 3.15
CA ALA A 129 -6.31 -12.19 3.17
C ALA A 129 -7.36 -12.34 4.28
N SER A 130 -7.20 -11.65 5.42
CA SER A 130 -8.10 -11.74 6.57
C SER A 130 -9.28 -10.75 6.50
N THR A 131 -9.33 -9.85 5.50
CA THR A 131 -10.46 -8.95 5.32
C THR A 131 -11.63 -9.73 4.67
N PRO A 132 -12.77 -9.89 5.37
CA PRO A 132 -13.92 -10.59 4.81
C PRO A 132 -14.37 -9.89 3.53
N ARG A 133 -14.46 -10.63 2.45
CA ARG A 133 -15.13 -10.17 1.24
C ARG A 133 -16.63 -10.37 1.48
N VAL A 134 -17.30 -9.33 1.97
CA VAL A 134 -18.76 -9.38 2.12
C VAL A 134 -19.34 -9.33 0.72
N SER A 135 -19.80 -10.48 0.25
CA SER A 135 -20.58 -10.59 -0.99
C SER A 135 -22.06 -10.35 -0.63
N PHE A 136 -22.56 -9.16 -0.92
CA PHE A 136 -23.95 -8.82 -0.64
C PHE A 136 -24.95 -9.65 -1.46
N ALA A 137 -24.53 -10.17 -2.62
CA ALA A 137 -25.33 -11.11 -3.39
C ALA A 137 -25.73 -12.37 -2.58
N GLU A 138 -24.87 -12.83 -1.67
CA GLU A 138 -25.17 -13.96 -0.78
C GLU A 138 -26.13 -13.59 0.36
N SER A 139 -26.09 -12.35 0.84
CA SER A 139 -26.98 -11.90 1.92
C SER A 139 -28.42 -11.74 1.45
N TYR A 140 -28.64 -11.35 0.20
CA TYR A 140 -29.99 -11.25 -0.38
C TYR A 140 -30.54 -12.57 -0.93
N ALA A 141 -29.68 -13.54 -1.24
CA ALA A 141 -30.11 -14.86 -1.70
C ALA A 141 -30.60 -15.76 -0.55
N GLY A 142 -30.29 -15.45 0.71
CA GLY A 142 -30.66 -16.22 1.88
C GLY A 142 -32.00 -15.87 2.52
N ASP A 143 -32.66 -14.78 2.11
CA ASP A 143 -33.92 -14.29 2.73
C ASP A 143 -35.17 -14.64 1.90
N GLY A 144 -35.07 -15.56 0.95
CA GLY A 144 -36.13 -15.94 -0.01
C GLY A 144 -36.74 -17.32 0.19
N ASP A 145 -36.60 -17.96 1.38
CA ASP A 145 -37.27 -19.23 1.72
C ASP A 145 -38.19 -19.08 2.94
#